data_29ced4d106b8154efea4d07a4a264550
#
_entry.id   29ced4d106b8154efea4d07a4a264550
#
_cell.length_a   1.000
_cell.length_b   1.000
_cell.length_c   1.000
_cell.angle_alpha   90.00
_cell.angle_beta   90.00
_cell.angle_gamma   90.00
#
_symmetry.space_group_name_H-M   'P 1'
#
loop_
_entity.id
_entity.type
_entity.pdbx_description
1 polymer ?
#
loop_
_entity_poly.entity_id
_entity_poly.type
_entity_poly.pdbx_seq_one_letter_code
_entity_poly.pdbx_strand_id
1 'polypeptide(L)'
;MPRFFQPDLSLITKARHDGQNYVFSLLLGYREAPAGINIREGLHYNPYFPGGAIAMPKMLVDGGVEYDDGTPATETQMAKDVTTFLAWAAEPEADDRKLMGAKFMFAMALVAVQAVYYKRWIWAPIKSRKLVVNAVH
;
A
#
# COMPACT_ATOMS: atom_id res chain seq x y z
N MET A 1 4.76 38.39 5.76
CA MET A 1 5.22 37.05 6.11
C MET A 1 4.69 36.07 5.05
N PRO A 2 5.50 35.30 4.37
CA PRO A 2 5.01 34.30 3.43
C PRO A 2 4.18 33.29 4.23
N ARG A 3 2.92 33.08 3.83
CA ARG A 3 2.07 32.02 4.37
C ARG A 3 2.64 30.69 3.82
N PHE A 4 3.36 29.95 4.64
CA PHE A 4 3.69 28.58 4.31
C PHE A 4 2.39 27.78 4.35
N PHE A 5 1.84 27.46 3.17
CA PHE A 5 0.77 26.49 3.06
C PHE A 5 1.36 25.12 3.41
N GLN A 6 0.91 24.58 4.52
CA GLN A 6 1.23 23.19 4.84
C GLN A 6 0.61 22.30 3.76
N PRO A 7 1.37 21.35 3.18
CA PRO A 7 0.82 20.44 2.19
C PRO A 7 -0.24 19.55 2.82
N ASP A 8 -1.32 19.30 2.08
CA ASP A 8 -2.32 18.32 2.46
C ASP A 8 -1.75 16.90 2.34
N LEU A 9 -1.78 16.14 3.43
CA LEU A 9 -1.26 14.78 3.51
C LEU A 9 -2.35 13.70 3.43
N SER A 10 -3.61 14.08 3.19
CA SER A 10 -4.75 13.13 3.17
C SER A 10 -4.55 11.96 2.20
N LEU A 11 -3.86 12.17 1.09
CA LEU A 11 -3.63 11.17 0.05
C LEU A 11 -2.18 10.70 -0.05
N ILE A 12 -1.33 11.07 0.91
CA ILE A 12 0.12 10.80 0.81
C ILE A 12 0.45 9.32 0.65
N THR A 13 -0.26 8.45 1.34
CA THR A 13 -0.04 7.00 1.30
C THR A 13 -0.41 6.39 -0.05
N LYS A 14 -1.27 7.03 -0.84
CA LYS A 14 -1.59 6.64 -2.22
C LYS A 14 -0.73 7.36 -3.25
N ALA A 15 -0.25 8.55 -2.93
CA ALA A 15 0.56 9.38 -3.83
C ALA A 15 2.03 8.96 -3.90
N ARG A 16 2.48 8.04 -3.08
CA ARG A 16 3.86 7.53 -3.07
C ARG A 16 3.88 6.03 -3.26
N HIS A 17 4.92 5.55 -3.95
CA HIS A 17 5.19 4.12 -4.06
C HIS A 17 5.45 3.56 -2.66
N ASP A 18 4.80 2.43 -2.34
CA ASP A 18 4.83 1.81 -1.00
C ASP A 18 4.51 2.82 0.13
N GLY A 19 3.46 3.62 -0.09
CA GLY A 19 3.19 4.85 0.64
C GLY A 19 3.16 4.73 2.16
N GLN A 20 2.60 3.64 2.71
CA GLN A 20 2.57 3.43 4.16
C GLN A 20 3.98 3.23 4.72
N ASN A 21 4.77 2.32 4.14
CA ASN A 21 6.14 2.06 4.56
C ASN A 21 7.03 3.27 4.30
N TYR A 22 6.79 3.99 3.19
CA TYR A 22 7.50 5.23 2.89
C TYR A 22 7.29 6.28 3.98
N VAL A 23 6.04 6.59 4.36
CA VAL A 23 5.74 7.59 5.40
C VAL A 23 6.31 7.17 6.75
N PHE A 24 6.16 5.89 7.11
CA PHE A 24 6.73 5.35 8.35
C PHE A 24 8.26 5.51 8.38
N SER A 25 8.95 5.10 7.32
CA SER A 25 10.40 5.21 7.21
C SER A 25 10.86 6.67 7.19
N LEU A 26 10.09 7.55 6.53
CA LEU A 26 10.37 8.98 6.48
C LEU A 26 10.32 9.62 7.88
N LEU A 27 9.32 9.31 8.68
CA LEU A 27 9.16 9.84 10.03
C LEU A 27 10.27 9.41 10.99
N LEU A 28 10.78 8.19 10.84
CA LEU A 28 11.87 7.63 11.65
C LEU A 28 13.27 7.87 11.06
N GLY A 29 13.34 8.35 9.83
CA GLY A 29 14.56 8.42 9.05
C GLY A 29 15.45 9.64 9.30
N TYR A 30 15.08 10.54 10.19
CA TYR A 30 15.87 11.73 10.49
C TYR A 30 17.21 11.37 11.12
N ARG A 31 18.30 11.79 10.47
CA ARG A 31 19.69 11.53 10.91
C ARG A 31 20.55 12.74 10.65
N GLU A 32 21.73 12.75 11.24
CA GLU A 32 22.76 13.71 10.88
C GLU A 32 23.31 13.42 9.47
N ALA A 33 23.63 14.49 8.75
CA ALA A 33 24.17 14.33 7.40
C ALA A 33 25.54 13.65 7.45
N PRO A 34 25.79 12.65 6.59
CA PRO A 34 27.10 12.03 6.54
C PRO A 34 28.18 13.00 6.03
N ALA A 35 29.44 12.72 6.36
CA ALA A 35 30.56 13.54 5.97
C ALA A 35 30.61 13.74 4.44
N GLY A 36 30.74 15.00 4.02
CA GLY A 36 30.78 15.39 2.60
C GLY A 36 29.45 15.82 1.99
N ILE A 37 28.32 15.67 2.71
CA ILE A 37 27.02 16.18 2.27
C ILE A 37 26.73 17.50 2.99
N ASN A 38 26.73 18.61 2.23
CA ASN A 38 26.32 19.91 2.73
C ASN A 38 24.81 20.09 2.52
N ILE A 39 24.07 20.19 3.61
CA ILE A 39 22.66 20.50 3.60
C ILE A 39 22.46 22.00 3.73
N ARG A 40 21.59 22.57 2.90
CA ARG A 40 21.21 23.98 2.95
C ARG A 40 20.51 24.29 4.28
N GLU A 41 20.74 25.49 4.81
CA GLU A 41 20.05 25.97 6.02
C GLU A 41 18.53 25.82 5.89
N GLY A 42 17.88 25.34 6.95
CA GLY A 42 16.45 25.09 7.01
C GLY A 42 16.00 23.76 6.42
N LEU A 43 16.93 22.89 5.95
CA LEU A 43 16.65 21.54 5.53
C LEU A 43 17.25 20.53 6.52
N HIS A 44 16.61 19.36 6.60
CA HIS A 44 17.03 18.24 7.44
C HIS A 44 17.41 17.04 6.59
N TYR A 45 18.45 16.30 7.01
CA TYR A 45 18.83 15.09 6.30
C TYR A 45 17.87 13.93 6.59
N ASN A 46 17.38 13.31 5.51
CA ASN A 46 16.56 12.11 5.59
C ASN A 46 16.86 11.22 4.37
N PRO A 47 17.46 10.04 4.55
CA PRO A 47 17.85 9.16 3.45
C PRO A 47 16.65 8.58 2.68
N TYR A 48 15.45 8.57 3.28
CA TYR A 48 14.25 8.09 2.64
C TYR A 48 13.54 9.14 1.79
N PHE A 49 13.92 10.41 1.93
CA PHE A 49 13.39 11.47 1.10
C PHE A 49 14.20 11.58 -0.22
N PRO A 50 13.53 11.70 -1.39
CA PRO A 50 14.22 11.89 -2.66
C PRO A 50 15.15 13.11 -2.61
N GLY A 51 16.43 12.88 -2.87
CA GLY A 51 17.47 13.93 -2.75
C GLY A 51 18.08 14.07 -1.36
N GLY A 52 17.60 13.34 -0.35
CA GLY A 52 18.21 13.28 0.99
C GLY A 52 18.01 14.51 1.87
N ALA A 53 17.37 15.57 1.39
CA ALA A 53 17.17 16.82 2.14
C ALA A 53 15.69 17.22 2.13
N ILE A 54 15.07 17.28 3.31
CA ILE A 54 13.65 17.60 3.50
C ILE A 54 13.48 18.86 4.33
N ALA A 55 12.49 19.71 3.96
CA ALA A 55 12.17 20.91 4.69
C ALA A 55 11.34 20.68 5.97
N MET A 56 10.71 19.51 6.11
CA MET A 56 9.95 19.14 7.28
C MET A 56 10.91 18.86 8.45
N PRO A 57 10.77 19.49 9.60
CA PRO A 57 11.58 19.17 10.78
C PRO A 57 11.15 17.84 11.39
N LYS A 58 12.00 17.22 12.20
CA LYS A 58 11.65 16.05 13.00
C LYS A 58 10.56 16.44 14.00
N MET A 59 9.40 15.83 13.88
CA MET A 59 8.23 16.15 14.72
C MET A 59 8.01 15.15 15.86
N LEU A 60 8.46 13.91 15.69
CA LEU A 60 8.26 12.85 16.68
C LEU A 60 9.46 12.78 17.63
N VAL A 61 9.16 12.79 18.92
CA VAL A 61 10.12 12.66 20.00
C VAL A 61 9.54 11.72 21.06
N ASP A 62 10.36 10.85 21.62
CA ASP A 62 9.92 9.92 22.66
C ASP A 62 9.28 10.68 23.84
N GLY A 63 8.10 10.25 24.26
CA GLY A 63 7.34 10.89 25.32
C GLY A 63 6.70 12.24 24.95
N GLY A 64 6.65 12.60 23.67
CA GLY A 64 6.07 13.87 23.20
C GLY A 64 4.55 13.95 23.30
N VAL A 65 3.86 12.81 23.50
CA VAL A 65 2.41 12.68 23.67
C VAL A 65 2.12 11.75 24.84
N GLU A 66 1.05 12.00 25.56
CA GLU A 66 0.53 11.09 26.58
C GLU A 66 -0.72 10.39 26.03
N TYR A 67 -0.69 9.06 26.01
CA TYR A 67 -1.83 8.24 25.58
C TYR A 67 -2.74 7.94 26.76
N ASP A 68 -4.07 8.05 26.58
CA ASP A 68 -5.08 7.82 27.62
C ASP A 68 -5.08 6.36 28.14
N ASP A 69 -4.61 5.42 27.32
CA ASP A 69 -4.52 3.99 27.64
C ASP A 69 -3.22 3.58 28.34
N GLY A 70 -2.33 4.54 28.61
CA GLY A 70 -1.02 4.29 29.22
C GLY A 70 0.00 3.63 28.32
N THR A 71 -0.25 3.54 27.00
CA THR A 71 0.73 3.03 26.04
C THR A 71 1.95 3.95 26.02
N PRO A 72 3.20 3.41 26.04
CA PRO A 72 4.39 4.24 25.99
C PRO A 72 4.50 4.95 24.64
N ALA A 73 4.55 6.28 24.65
CA ALA A 73 4.66 7.12 23.47
C ALA A 73 6.08 7.11 22.91
N THR A 74 6.48 5.99 22.35
CA THR A 74 7.73 5.87 21.62
C THR A 74 7.61 6.49 20.21
N GLU A 75 8.70 6.99 19.67
CA GLU A 75 8.74 7.56 18.32
C GLU A 75 8.18 6.57 17.27
N THR A 76 8.50 5.27 17.40
CA THR A 76 8.03 4.21 16.53
C THR A 76 6.52 3.96 16.65
N GLN A 77 5.97 4.02 17.88
CA GLN A 77 4.54 3.86 18.11
C GLN A 77 3.76 5.02 17.48
N MET A 78 4.18 6.25 17.76
CA MET A 78 3.56 7.44 17.19
C MET A 78 3.63 7.46 15.65
N ALA A 79 4.77 7.06 15.08
CA ALA A 79 4.93 6.97 13.62
C ALA A 79 3.97 5.93 13.03
N LYS A 80 3.77 4.80 13.69
CA LYS A 80 2.82 3.76 13.27
C LYS A 80 1.37 4.27 13.32
N ASP A 81 0.99 4.94 14.39
CA ASP A 81 -0.36 5.46 14.57
C ASP A 81 -0.70 6.51 13.52
N VAL A 82 0.20 7.47 13.30
CA VAL A 82 0.05 8.48 12.24
C VAL A 82 -0.03 7.84 10.86
N THR A 83 0.82 6.86 10.56
CA THR A 83 0.80 6.19 9.27
C THR A 83 -0.49 5.40 9.05
N THR A 84 -1.00 4.75 10.08
CA THR A 84 -2.28 4.03 10.04
C THR A 84 -3.44 5.00 9.83
N PHE A 85 -3.44 6.14 10.52
CA PHE A 85 -4.43 7.18 10.32
C PHE A 85 -4.40 7.75 8.89
N LEU A 86 -3.23 8.05 8.35
CA LEU A 86 -3.09 8.54 6.98
C LEU A 86 -3.49 7.50 5.94
N ALA A 87 -3.27 6.22 6.21
CA ALA A 87 -3.74 5.13 5.36
C ALA A 87 -5.28 5.06 5.34
N TRP A 88 -5.90 5.18 6.50
CA TRP A 88 -7.36 5.25 6.62
C TRP A 88 -7.91 6.51 5.94
N ALA A 89 -7.31 7.67 6.16
CA ALA A 89 -7.74 8.93 5.56
C ALA A 89 -7.69 8.89 4.02
N ALA A 90 -6.69 8.21 3.45
CA ALA A 90 -6.56 8.04 2.00
C ALA A 90 -7.57 7.05 1.41
N GLU A 91 -8.06 6.09 2.18
CA GLU A 91 -8.97 5.04 1.72
C GLU A 91 -9.84 4.49 2.87
N PRO A 92 -10.86 5.25 3.32
CA PRO A 92 -11.72 4.81 4.42
C PRO A 92 -12.52 3.55 4.08
N GLU A 93 -12.80 3.31 2.78
CA GLU A 93 -13.55 2.11 2.33
C GLU A 93 -12.65 0.90 2.03
N ALA A 94 -11.37 0.92 2.44
CA ALA A 94 -10.43 -0.14 2.10
C ALA A 94 -10.89 -1.53 2.56
N ASP A 95 -11.47 -1.64 3.74
CA ASP A 95 -11.92 -2.92 4.30
C ASP A 95 -13.17 -3.44 3.58
N ASP A 96 -14.13 -2.57 3.28
CA ASP A 96 -15.31 -2.94 2.50
C ASP A 96 -14.94 -3.37 1.08
N ARG A 97 -14.01 -2.67 0.44
CA ARG A 97 -13.51 -3.02 -0.88
C ARG A 97 -12.81 -4.39 -0.88
N LYS A 98 -11.97 -4.66 0.13
CA LYS A 98 -11.30 -5.97 0.28
C LYS A 98 -12.31 -7.10 0.50
N LEU A 99 -13.32 -6.86 1.34
CA LEU A 99 -14.37 -7.83 1.61
C LEU A 99 -15.22 -8.13 0.36
N MET A 100 -15.60 -7.07 -0.37
CA MET A 100 -16.31 -7.23 -1.64
C MET A 100 -15.45 -7.97 -2.67
N GLY A 101 -14.17 -7.65 -2.76
CA GLY A 101 -13.21 -8.33 -3.63
C GLY A 101 -13.11 -9.83 -3.31
N ALA A 102 -13.04 -10.21 -2.04
CA ALA A 102 -13.00 -11.61 -1.61
C ALA A 102 -14.30 -12.35 -1.99
N LYS A 103 -15.46 -11.73 -1.77
CA LYS A 103 -16.77 -12.30 -2.19
C LYS A 103 -16.84 -12.47 -3.70
N PHE A 104 -16.37 -11.48 -4.46
CA PHE A 104 -16.32 -11.55 -5.93
C PHE A 104 -15.40 -12.67 -6.43
N MET A 105 -14.21 -12.81 -5.86
CA MET A 105 -13.28 -13.88 -6.22
C MET A 105 -13.87 -15.26 -5.95
N PHE A 106 -14.58 -15.44 -4.83
CA PHE A 106 -15.25 -16.69 -4.52
C PHE A 106 -16.37 -17.01 -5.55
N ALA A 107 -17.21 -16.03 -5.88
CA ALA A 107 -18.25 -16.19 -6.88
C ALA A 107 -17.66 -16.53 -8.26
N MET A 108 -16.59 -15.85 -8.66
CA MET A 108 -15.91 -16.11 -9.93
C MET A 108 -15.24 -17.49 -9.98
N ALA A 109 -14.74 -18.00 -8.85
CA ALA A 109 -14.19 -19.35 -8.77
C ALA A 109 -15.29 -20.41 -9.03
N LEU A 110 -16.49 -20.23 -8.46
CA LEU A 110 -17.62 -21.11 -8.73
C LEU A 110 -18.03 -21.09 -10.22
N VAL A 111 -18.11 -19.91 -10.82
CA VAL A 111 -18.41 -19.75 -12.25
C VAL A 111 -17.34 -20.42 -13.11
N ALA A 112 -16.08 -20.28 -12.75
CA ALA A 112 -14.96 -20.91 -13.47
C ALA A 112 -15.04 -22.44 -13.43
N VAL A 113 -15.34 -23.03 -12.27
CA VAL A 113 -15.55 -24.49 -12.14
C VAL A 113 -16.71 -24.95 -13.04
N GLN A 114 -17.82 -24.21 -13.02
CA GLN A 114 -18.99 -24.52 -13.86
C GLN A 114 -18.65 -24.41 -15.35
N ALA A 115 -17.93 -23.39 -15.77
CA ALA A 115 -17.48 -23.20 -17.15
C ALA A 115 -16.55 -24.32 -17.63
N VAL A 116 -15.62 -24.77 -16.78
CA VAL A 116 -14.76 -25.94 -17.08
C VAL A 116 -15.58 -27.21 -17.24
N TYR A 117 -16.54 -27.44 -16.35
CA TYR A 117 -17.43 -28.61 -16.45
C TYR A 117 -18.27 -28.57 -17.73
N TYR A 118 -18.88 -27.43 -18.02
CA TYR A 118 -19.67 -27.21 -19.22
C TYR A 118 -18.84 -27.40 -20.51
N LYS A 119 -17.62 -26.85 -20.54
CA LYS A 119 -16.69 -27.09 -21.66
C LYS A 119 -16.39 -28.56 -21.84
N ARG A 120 -16.10 -29.31 -20.76
CA ARG A 120 -15.83 -30.74 -20.83
C ARG A 120 -17.02 -31.51 -21.37
N TRP A 121 -18.24 -31.16 -20.93
CA TRP A 121 -19.48 -31.80 -21.38
C TRP A 121 -19.72 -31.60 -22.88
N ILE A 122 -19.57 -30.39 -23.41
CA ILE A 122 -19.73 -30.11 -24.85
C ILE A 122 -18.68 -30.85 -25.69
N TRP A 123 -17.44 -30.88 -25.24
CA TRP A 123 -16.34 -31.47 -26.00
C TRP A 123 -16.27 -32.99 -25.91
N ALA A 124 -16.88 -33.62 -24.92
CA ALA A 124 -16.86 -35.08 -24.75
C ALA A 124 -17.36 -35.83 -25.98
N PRO A 125 -18.55 -35.55 -26.55
CA PRO A 125 -19.05 -36.28 -27.72
C PRO A 125 -18.21 -36.01 -28.98
N ILE A 126 -17.61 -34.84 -29.10
CA ILE A 126 -16.74 -34.50 -30.24
C ILE A 126 -15.43 -35.28 -30.19
N LYS A 127 -14.81 -35.39 -29.01
CA LYS A 127 -13.55 -36.13 -28.82
C LYS A 127 -13.70 -37.65 -28.86
N SER A 128 -14.87 -38.19 -28.52
CA SER A 128 -15.11 -39.65 -28.51
C SER A 128 -15.70 -40.18 -29.83
N ARG A 129 -15.93 -39.31 -30.82
CA ARG A 129 -16.43 -39.69 -32.13
C ARG A 129 -15.48 -40.63 -32.87
N LYS A 130 -15.90 -41.80 -33.23
CA LYS A 130 -15.13 -42.69 -34.12
C LYS A 130 -15.08 -42.08 -35.53
N LEU A 131 -13.88 -41.86 -36.03
CA LEU A 131 -13.67 -41.48 -37.41
C LEU A 131 -13.73 -42.77 -38.26
N VAL A 132 -14.80 -42.92 -39.04
CA VAL A 132 -14.90 -44.01 -40.06
C VAL A 132 -14.34 -43.41 -41.36
N VAL A 133 -13.14 -43.80 -41.72
CA VAL A 133 -12.54 -43.47 -43.02
C VAL A 133 -12.98 -44.56 -44.00
N ASN A 134 -13.92 -44.26 -44.89
CA ASN A 134 -14.21 -45.12 -46.02
C ASN A 134 -13.04 -45.02 -47.01
N ALA A 135 -12.16 -46.00 -47.01
CA ALA A 135 -11.19 -46.14 -48.09
C ALA A 135 -11.97 -46.46 -49.39
N VAL A 136 -12.03 -45.52 -50.28
CA VAL A 136 -12.51 -45.75 -51.66
C VAL A 136 -11.41 -46.46 -52.38
N HIS A 137 -11.61 -47.71 -52.75
CA HIS A 137 -10.73 -48.47 -53.64
C HIS A 137 -11.06 -48.15 -55.09
#